data_787131cad3fe2871758e9aa6dda5dbd2
#
_entry.id   787131cad3fe2871758e9aa6dda5dbd2
#
_cell.length_a   1.000
_cell.length_b   1.000
_cell.length_c   1.000
_cell.angle_alpha   90.00
_cell.angle_beta   90.00
_cell.angle_gamma   90.00
#
_symmetry.space_group_name_H-M   'P 1'
#
loop_
_entity.id
_entity.type
_entity.pdbx_description
1 polymer ?
#
loop_
_entity_poly.entity_id
_entity_poly.type
_entity_poly.pdbx_seq_one_letter_code
_entity_poly.pdbx_strand_id
1 'polypeptide(L)'
;NQPPFLHHRHTMPTSTAPATPLPPFKSVAYTGRKPGPRLIITGAVHGNEVCGTQAIQRVMAELDAGTLVITAGSVTFVPITNAMAYVLGQRGGDRNLNRALEPTATPTEYEDHVANWLCPLLAAHEVLLDLHSFQAQGRGFVMVGPRNNQGSVEPFTQSAEEEALVRADRQRLAEEGVEAPGEAEAERHPWQATRIEGEDAHR
;
A
#
# COMPACT_ATOMS: atom_id res chain seq x y z
N ASN A 1 -33.33 30.02 51.29
CA ASN A 1 -33.83 28.78 50.66
C ASN A 1 -33.86 28.97 49.16
N GLN A 2 -32.79 28.47 48.50
CA GLN A 2 -32.76 28.33 47.05
C GLN A 2 -33.11 26.86 46.71
N PRO A 3 -33.88 26.58 45.65
CA PRO A 3 -34.19 25.23 45.21
C PRO A 3 -32.99 24.60 44.48
N PRO A 4 -32.83 23.27 44.48
CA PRO A 4 -31.70 22.59 43.84
C PRO A 4 -31.83 22.61 42.34
N PHE A 5 -30.71 22.92 41.63
CA PHE A 5 -30.58 22.82 40.18
C PHE A 5 -30.69 21.35 39.73
N LEU A 6 -31.74 21.02 39.00
CA LEU A 6 -31.86 19.75 38.26
C LEU A 6 -30.93 19.78 37.05
N HIS A 7 -29.87 19.01 37.10
CA HIS A 7 -29.06 18.70 35.94
C HIS A 7 -29.84 17.75 35.02
N HIS A 8 -30.39 18.26 33.95
CA HIS A 8 -30.86 17.43 32.86
C HIS A 8 -29.64 16.86 32.09
N ARG A 9 -29.40 15.56 32.26
CA ARG A 9 -28.49 14.83 31.37
C ARG A 9 -29.17 14.73 30.01
N HIS A 10 -28.66 15.48 29.04
CA HIS A 10 -28.97 15.24 27.64
C HIS A 10 -28.31 13.92 27.23
N THR A 11 -29.06 12.85 27.15
CA THR A 11 -28.66 11.64 26.41
C THR A 11 -28.77 11.95 24.92
N MET A 12 -27.64 12.10 24.25
CA MET A 12 -27.59 12.16 22.81
C MET A 12 -28.13 10.83 22.25
N PRO A 13 -29.04 10.84 21.27
CA PRO A 13 -29.44 9.61 20.61
C PRO A 13 -28.22 9.03 19.88
N THR A 14 -27.82 7.82 20.23
CA THR A 14 -26.90 7.04 19.44
C THR A 14 -27.56 6.72 18.10
N SER A 15 -27.19 7.45 17.08
CA SER A 15 -27.59 7.16 15.70
C SER A 15 -26.99 5.82 15.31
N THR A 16 -27.76 4.76 15.39
CA THR A 16 -27.46 3.47 14.74
C THR A 16 -27.84 3.59 13.28
N ALA A 17 -27.07 4.34 12.48
CA ALA A 17 -27.12 4.15 11.05
C ALA A 17 -26.65 2.70 10.77
N PRO A 18 -27.29 1.97 9.84
CA PRO A 18 -26.84 0.63 9.48
C PRO A 18 -25.41 0.74 8.96
N ALA A 19 -24.47 0.07 9.63
CA ALA A 19 -23.09 0.04 9.23
C ALA A 19 -23.03 -0.52 7.79
N THR A 20 -22.46 0.25 6.88
CA THR A 20 -22.21 -0.23 5.50
C THR A 20 -21.32 -1.48 5.61
N PRO A 21 -21.71 -2.61 5.02
CA PRO A 21 -20.91 -3.81 5.07
C PRO A 21 -19.51 -3.54 4.49
N LEU A 22 -18.47 -3.89 5.24
CA LEU A 22 -17.11 -3.77 4.75
C LEU A 22 -16.85 -4.81 3.66
N PRO A 23 -16.09 -4.48 2.60
CA PRO A 23 -15.65 -5.46 1.64
C PRO A 23 -14.87 -6.59 2.34
N PRO A 24 -15.03 -7.85 1.91
CA PRO A 24 -14.25 -8.94 2.46
C PRO A 24 -12.77 -8.78 2.10
N PHE A 25 -11.87 -9.33 2.92
CA PHE A 25 -10.46 -9.47 2.56
C PHE A 25 -10.35 -10.31 1.30
N LYS A 26 -9.72 -9.78 0.26
CA LYS A 26 -9.65 -10.42 -1.04
C LYS A 26 -8.27 -10.32 -1.64
N SER A 27 -7.75 -11.47 -2.06
CA SER A 27 -6.59 -11.56 -2.94
C SER A 27 -6.93 -12.40 -4.17
N VAL A 28 -6.26 -12.12 -5.29
CA VAL A 28 -6.41 -12.86 -6.54
C VAL A 28 -5.01 -13.18 -7.06
N ALA A 29 -4.75 -14.44 -7.38
CA ALA A 29 -3.45 -14.89 -7.86
C ALA A 29 -3.52 -15.36 -9.31
N TYR A 30 -2.51 -14.99 -10.08
CA TYR A 30 -2.26 -15.47 -11.44
C TYR A 30 -0.90 -16.16 -11.47
N THR A 31 -0.83 -17.31 -12.14
CA THR A 31 0.38 -18.13 -12.17
C THR A 31 0.87 -18.35 -13.59
N GLY A 32 2.14 -18.13 -13.81
CA GLY A 32 2.83 -18.42 -15.06
C GLY A 32 3.08 -19.91 -15.27
N ARG A 33 3.42 -20.27 -16.50
CA ARG A 33 3.68 -21.67 -16.87
C ARG A 33 5.05 -22.18 -16.41
N LYS A 34 5.98 -21.27 -16.11
CA LYS A 34 7.35 -21.60 -15.70
C LYS A 34 7.56 -21.22 -14.23
N PRO A 35 8.45 -21.92 -13.53
CA PRO A 35 8.90 -21.46 -12.21
C PRO A 35 9.48 -20.04 -12.28
N GLY A 36 9.33 -19.28 -11.22
CA GLY A 36 9.82 -17.92 -11.08
C GLY A 36 9.41 -17.31 -9.74
N PRO A 37 9.74 -16.06 -9.47
CA PRO A 37 9.44 -15.41 -8.21
C PRO A 37 7.92 -15.26 -7.99
N ARG A 38 7.54 -15.14 -6.72
CA ARG A 38 6.17 -14.87 -6.27
C ARG A 38 6.11 -13.40 -5.86
N LEU A 39 5.43 -12.62 -6.66
CA LEU A 39 5.19 -11.20 -6.41
C LEU A 39 3.82 -11.00 -5.76
N ILE A 40 3.74 -10.17 -4.74
CA ILE A 40 2.48 -9.64 -4.22
C ILE A 40 2.40 -8.14 -4.46
N ILE A 41 1.24 -7.67 -4.93
CA ILE A 41 0.98 -6.26 -5.20
C ILE A 41 -0.20 -5.81 -4.33
N THR A 42 0.02 -4.83 -3.48
CA THR A 42 -0.98 -4.27 -2.56
C THR A 42 -1.38 -2.86 -2.98
N GLY A 43 -2.65 -2.52 -2.78
CA GLY A 43 -3.18 -1.16 -2.96
C GLY A 43 -4.12 -0.81 -1.83
N ALA A 44 -4.42 0.46 -1.66
CA ALA A 44 -5.30 0.98 -0.62
C ALA A 44 -4.94 0.48 0.80
N VAL A 45 -3.66 0.46 1.15
CA VAL A 45 -3.18 0.37 2.54
C VAL A 45 -3.67 1.60 3.31
N HIS A 46 -3.68 2.75 2.65
CA HIS A 46 -4.42 3.94 3.06
C HIS A 46 -5.67 4.08 2.18
N GLY A 47 -6.84 4.17 2.80
CA GLY A 47 -8.11 4.08 2.08
C GLY A 47 -8.42 5.24 1.13
N ASN A 48 -7.82 6.41 1.34
CA ASN A 48 -7.91 7.58 0.47
C ASN A 48 -6.91 7.57 -0.71
N GLU A 49 -6.05 6.55 -0.81
CA GLU A 49 -5.04 6.39 -1.85
C GLU A 49 -5.51 5.37 -2.90
N VAL A 50 -6.45 5.78 -3.75
CA VAL A 50 -7.19 4.87 -4.65
C VAL A 50 -6.51 4.54 -5.97
N CYS A 51 -5.45 5.28 -6.34
CA CYS A 51 -4.76 5.08 -7.64
C CYS A 51 -4.19 3.66 -7.78
N GLY A 52 -3.58 3.14 -6.70
CA GLY A 52 -3.04 1.78 -6.67
C GLY A 52 -4.13 0.72 -6.90
N THR A 53 -5.29 0.88 -6.26
CA THR A 53 -6.45 0.00 -6.48
C THR A 53 -6.89 0.00 -7.94
N GLN A 54 -7.00 1.16 -8.56
CA GLN A 54 -7.41 1.29 -9.96
C GLN A 54 -6.38 0.68 -10.91
N ALA A 55 -5.09 0.90 -10.65
CA ALA A 55 -4.00 0.30 -11.44
C ALA A 55 -4.03 -1.24 -11.36
N ILE A 56 -4.17 -1.80 -10.17
CA ILE A 56 -4.30 -3.25 -9.95
C ILE A 56 -5.51 -3.79 -10.71
N GLN A 57 -6.68 -3.17 -10.58
CA GLN A 57 -7.91 -3.62 -11.25
C GLN A 57 -7.76 -3.62 -12.78
N ARG A 58 -7.07 -2.61 -13.33
CA ARG A 58 -6.78 -2.55 -14.76
C ARG A 58 -5.88 -3.69 -15.21
N VAL A 59 -4.78 -3.94 -14.50
CA VAL A 59 -3.85 -5.05 -14.81
C VAL A 59 -4.57 -6.40 -14.72
N MET A 60 -5.40 -6.60 -13.68
CA MET A 60 -6.20 -7.81 -13.54
C MET A 60 -7.16 -8.01 -14.73
N ALA A 61 -7.81 -6.94 -15.18
CA ALA A 61 -8.70 -7.01 -16.35
C ALA A 61 -7.93 -7.38 -17.63
N GLU A 62 -6.71 -6.91 -17.82
CA GLU A 62 -5.86 -7.28 -18.94
C GLU A 62 -5.40 -8.75 -18.87
N LEU A 63 -5.10 -9.26 -17.66
CA LEU A 63 -4.80 -10.68 -17.44
C LEU A 63 -6.03 -11.57 -17.71
N ASP A 64 -7.21 -11.18 -17.23
CA ASP A 64 -8.46 -11.90 -17.45
C ASP A 64 -8.85 -11.93 -18.94
N ALA A 65 -8.58 -10.84 -19.66
CA ALA A 65 -8.80 -10.76 -21.09
C ALA A 65 -7.74 -11.51 -21.94
N GLY A 66 -6.65 -11.96 -21.31
CA GLY A 66 -5.54 -12.61 -21.98
C GLY A 66 -4.66 -11.67 -22.84
N THR A 67 -4.83 -10.36 -22.71
CA THR A 67 -3.99 -9.34 -23.36
C THR A 67 -2.64 -9.16 -22.66
N LEU A 68 -2.60 -9.50 -21.37
CA LEU A 68 -1.39 -9.63 -20.57
C LEU A 68 -1.28 -11.07 -20.06
N VAL A 69 -0.06 -11.61 -19.97
CA VAL A 69 0.18 -13.00 -19.55
C VAL A 69 1.37 -13.06 -18.59
N ILE A 70 1.20 -13.77 -17.48
CA ILE A 70 2.31 -14.12 -16.59
C ILE A 70 3.05 -15.31 -17.20
N THR A 71 4.29 -15.12 -17.60
CA THR A 71 5.09 -16.16 -18.29
C THR A 71 5.82 -17.06 -17.32
N ALA A 72 6.23 -16.55 -16.15
CA ALA A 72 6.95 -17.29 -15.10
C ALA A 72 6.59 -16.74 -13.72
N GLY A 73 6.70 -17.59 -12.70
CA GLY A 73 6.35 -17.25 -11.33
C GLY A 73 4.85 -17.03 -11.11
N SER A 74 4.51 -16.19 -10.15
CA SER A 74 3.12 -15.82 -9.87
C SER A 74 3.02 -14.36 -9.41
N VAL A 75 1.86 -13.78 -9.60
CA VAL A 75 1.50 -12.49 -9.00
C VAL A 75 0.21 -12.62 -8.22
N THR A 76 0.22 -12.13 -7.00
CA THR A 76 -0.97 -12.02 -6.13
C THR A 76 -1.33 -10.56 -5.99
N PHE A 77 -2.57 -10.22 -6.29
CA PHE A 77 -3.09 -8.87 -6.14
C PHE A 77 -3.97 -8.76 -4.90
N VAL A 78 -3.76 -7.69 -4.14
CA VAL A 78 -4.61 -7.23 -3.03
C VAL A 78 -5.07 -5.82 -3.35
N PRO A 79 -6.15 -5.65 -4.13
CA PRO A 79 -6.56 -4.32 -4.62
C PRO A 79 -6.97 -3.35 -3.52
N ILE A 80 -7.54 -3.86 -2.43
CA ILE A 80 -7.98 -3.09 -1.27
C ILE A 80 -7.47 -3.79 -0.02
N THR A 81 -6.39 -3.26 0.56
CA THR A 81 -5.75 -3.84 1.74
C THR A 81 -6.51 -3.47 3.02
N ASN A 82 -6.84 -2.19 3.20
CA ASN A 82 -7.60 -1.71 4.34
C ASN A 82 -9.03 -1.33 3.89
N ALA A 83 -9.94 -2.31 3.94
CA ALA A 83 -11.30 -2.12 3.45
C ALA A 83 -12.09 -1.10 4.25
N MET A 84 -11.87 -1.00 5.58
CA MET A 84 -12.52 -0.01 6.43
C MET A 84 -12.08 1.41 6.04
N ALA A 85 -10.79 1.65 6.00
CA ALA A 85 -10.23 2.94 5.58
C ALA A 85 -10.69 3.33 4.16
N TYR A 86 -10.77 2.34 3.24
CA TYR A 86 -11.21 2.54 1.86
C TYR A 86 -12.68 2.99 1.79
N VAL A 87 -13.59 2.33 2.53
CA VAL A 87 -15.02 2.70 2.57
C VAL A 87 -15.22 4.08 3.21
N LEU A 88 -14.41 4.40 4.22
CA LEU A 88 -14.44 5.72 4.87
C LEU A 88 -13.77 6.82 4.03
N GLY A 89 -13.01 6.48 2.99
CA GLY A 89 -12.21 7.43 2.22
C GLY A 89 -11.14 8.14 3.06
N GLN A 90 -10.64 7.47 4.10
CA GLN A 90 -9.69 8.01 5.06
C GLN A 90 -8.35 7.28 4.99
N ARG A 91 -7.31 7.86 5.61
CA ARG A 91 -5.98 7.26 5.64
C ARG A 91 -5.96 5.94 6.44
N GLY A 92 -6.64 5.85 7.56
CA GLY A 92 -6.79 4.65 8.39
C GLY A 92 -8.25 4.35 8.68
N GLY A 93 -8.55 3.16 9.17
CA GLY A 93 -9.80 2.80 9.79
C GLY A 93 -9.78 3.21 11.27
N ASP A 94 -9.54 2.25 12.16
CA ASP A 94 -9.34 2.54 13.59
C ASP A 94 -7.94 3.15 13.83
N ARG A 95 -6.93 2.71 13.07
CA ARG A 95 -5.56 3.22 13.10
C ARG A 95 -4.90 3.21 11.72
N ASN A 96 -3.68 3.71 11.63
CA ASN A 96 -2.89 3.64 10.41
C ASN A 96 -2.17 2.28 10.31
N LEU A 97 -2.63 1.42 9.40
CA LEU A 97 -2.06 0.09 9.14
C LEU A 97 -0.54 0.13 8.88
N ASN A 98 -0.07 1.16 8.17
CA ASN A 98 1.34 1.32 7.80
C ASN A 98 2.24 1.82 8.96
N ARG A 99 1.82 1.66 10.22
CA ARG A 99 2.62 1.99 11.42
C ARG A 99 2.80 0.79 12.34
N ALA A 100 1.88 -0.16 12.28
CA ALA A 100 1.97 -1.39 13.03
C ALA A 100 1.27 -2.50 12.23
N LEU A 101 2.04 -3.23 11.42
CA LEU A 101 1.59 -4.37 10.66
C LEU A 101 2.15 -5.64 11.30
N GLU A 102 1.56 -6.03 12.43
CA GLU A 102 1.97 -7.20 13.20
C GLU A 102 0.76 -8.07 13.54
N PRO A 103 0.84 -9.39 13.33
CA PRO A 103 -0.22 -10.31 13.75
C PRO A 103 -0.38 -10.32 15.27
N THR A 104 -1.63 -10.39 15.74
CA THR A 104 -1.93 -10.50 17.17
C THR A 104 -2.96 -11.60 17.44
N ALA A 105 -2.79 -12.31 18.56
CA ALA A 105 -3.75 -13.30 19.02
C ALA A 105 -5.03 -12.67 19.61
N THR A 106 -4.98 -11.38 19.96
CA THR A 106 -6.10 -10.65 20.58
C THR A 106 -6.44 -9.39 19.77
N PRO A 107 -7.01 -9.54 18.56
CA PRO A 107 -7.36 -8.40 17.73
C PRO A 107 -8.44 -7.53 18.41
N THR A 108 -8.24 -6.23 18.46
CA THR A 108 -9.15 -5.24 19.04
C THR A 108 -9.57 -4.17 18.01
N GLU A 109 -8.72 -3.88 17.05
CA GLU A 109 -8.94 -2.91 15.98
C GLU A 109 -9.11 -3.61 14.64
N TYR A 110 -9.74 -2.95 13.68
CA TYR A 110 -9.93 -3.53 12.35
C TYR A 110 -8.60 -3.89 11.68
N GLU A 111 -7.59 -3.05 11.83
CA GLU A 111 -6.26 -3.27 11.27
C GLU A 111 -5.53 -4.48 11.87
N ASP A 112 -5.90 -4.93 13.06
CA ASP A 112 -5.38 -6.19 13.62
C ASP A 112 -5.90 -7.39 12.83
N HIS A 113 -7.16 -7.37 12.42
CA HIS A 113 -7.74 -8.40 11.56
C HIS A 113 -7.11 -8.36 10.17
N VAL A 114 -6.83 -7.16 9.62
CA VAL A 114 -6.08 -7.01 8.37
C VAL A 114 -4.68 -7.60 8.51
N ALA A 115 -3.95 -7.26 9.57
CA ALA A 115 -2.60 -7.77 9.82
C ALA A 115 -2.58 -9.30 9.94
N ASN A 116 -3.51 -9.88 10.70
CA ASN A 116 -3.63 -11.33 10.87
C ASN A 116 -3.87 -12.07 9.54
N TRP A 117 -4.58 -11.45 8.60
CA TRP A 117 -4.81 -12.00 7.27
C TRP A 117 -3.64 -11.72 6.30
N LEU A 118 -3.11 -10.49 6.32
CA LEU A 118 -2.13 -10.04 5.33
C LEU A 118 -0.72 -10.57 5.60
N CYS A 119 -0.25 -10.58 6.86
CA CYS A 119 1.12 -10.96 7.17
C CYS A 119 1.50 -12.38 6.71
N PRO A 120 0.67 -13.43 6.91
CA PRO A 120 0.95 -14.75 6.35
C PRO A 120 0.98 -14.74 4.81
N LEU A 121 0.15 -13.91 4.19
CA LEU A 121 0.13 -13.76 2.73
C LEU A 121 1.43 -13.10 2.24
N LEU A 122 1.89 -12.03 2.88
CA LEU A 122 3.17 -11.39 2.58
C LEU A 122 4.34 -12.36 2.74
N ALA A 123 4.38 -13.11 3.85
CA ALA A 123 5.43 -14.10 4.11
C ALA A 123 5.49 -15.25 3.09
N ALA A 124 4.42 -15.47 2.33
CA ALA A 124 4.39 -16.48 1.26
C ALA A 124 4.97 -15.99 -0.06
N HIS A 125 5.44 -14.73 -0.17
CA HIS A 125 5.95 -14.11 -1.39
C HIS A 125 7.39 -13.63 -1.20
N GLU A 126 8.16 -13.60 -2.29
CA GLU A 126 9.54 -13.11 -2.30
C GLU A 126 9.64 -11.60 -2.52
N VAL A 127 8.66 -11.04 -3.23
CA VAL A 127 8.67 -9.62 -3.61
C VAL A 127 7.34 -8.98 -3.27
N LEU A 128 7.39 -7.81 -2.63
CA LEU A 128 6.24 -6.95 -2.37
C LEU A 128 6.36 -5.66 -3.19
N LEU A 129 5.29 -5.32 -3.90
CA LEU A 129 5.08 -4.00 -4.49
C LEU A 129 3.87 -3.35 -3.80
N ASP A 130 4.12 -2.36 -2.96
CA ASP A 130 3.06 -1.64 -2.23
C ASP A 130 2.78 -0.30 -2.91
N LEU A 131 1.55 -0.15 -3.43
CA LEU A 131 1.15 0.99 -4.23
C LEU A 131 0.50 2.06 -3.36
N HIS A 132 1.17 3.19 -3.24
CA HIS A 132 0.70 4.37 -2.55
C HIS A 132 0.45 5.54 -3.49
N SER A 133 -0.30 6.51 -3.02
CA SER A 133 -0.40 7.83 -3.62
C SER A 133 -0.43 8.90 -2.53
N PHE A 134 -0.31 10.16 -2.92
CA PHE A 134 -0.36 11.28 -2.00
C PHE A 134 -1.23 12.40 -2.59
N GLN A 135 -1.76 13.25 -1.72
CA GLN A 135 -2.73 14.30 -2.10
C GLN A 135 -2.08 15.58 -2.65
N ALA A 136 -0.75 15.59 -2.80
CA ALA A 136 -0.03 16.69 -3.44
C ALA A 136 0.27 16.34 -4.89
N GLN A 137 0.46 17.36 -5.72
CA GLN A 137 0.98 17.17 -7.07
C GLN A 137 2.40 16.60 -7.00
N GLY A 138 2.69 15.62 -7.84
CA GLY A 138 4.01 14.99 -7.91
C GLY A 138 4.06 13.93 -9.00
N ARG A 139 5.26 13.58 -9.41
CA ARG A 139 5.49 12.47 -10.33
C ARG A 139 5.50 11.14 -9.57
N GLY A 140 5.19 10.05 -10.26
CA GLY A 140 5.35 8.71 -9.72
C GLY A 140 6.82 8.41 -9.46
N PHE A 141 7.11 7.66 -8.41
CA PHE A 141 8.45 7.21 -8.05
C PHE A 141 8.40 5.83 -7.37
N VAL A 142 9.53 5.13 -7.38
CA VAL A 142 9.71 3.86 -6.67
C VAL A 142 10.60 4.10 -5.46
N MET A 143 10.17 3.63 -4.30
CA MET A 143 10.99 3.56 -3.09
C MET A 143 11.40 2.12 -2.86
N VAL A 144 12.70 1.89 -2.73
CA VAL A 144 13.25 0.60 -2.34
C VAL A 144 13.99 0.74 -1.01
N GLY A 145 14.12 -0.35 -0.29
CA GLY A 145 14.91 -0.37 0.93
C GLY A 145 16.40 -0.10 0.65
N PRO A 146 17.16 0.40 1.62
CA PRO A 146 18.58 0.65 1.48
C PRO A 146 19.34 -0.66 1.25
N ARG A 147 20.37 -0.65 0.40
CA ARG A 147 21.23 -1.83 0.13
C ARG A 147 21.96 -2.32 1.38
N ASN A 148 22.22 -1.43 2.33
CA ASN A 148 22.88 -1.74 3.58
C ASN A 148 22.07 -1.17 4.73
N ASN A 149 21.27 -2.03 5.35
CA ASN A 149 20.50 -1.67 6.54
C ASN A 149 21.28 -2.07 7.79
N GLN A 150 21.96 -1.10 8.40
CA GLN A 150 22.76 -1.27 9.64
C GLN A 150 22.02 -0.79 10.89
N GLY A 151 20.70 -0.78 10.88
CA GLY A 151 19.88 -0.34 12.00
C GLY A 151 19.49 -1.48 12.94
N SER A 152 18.46 -1.22 13.75
CA SER A 152 17.79 -2.19 14.62
C SER A 152 16.85 -3.15 13.87
N VAL A 153 16.70 -2.96 12.58
CA VAL A 153 15.88 -3.80 11.69
C VAL A 153 16.76 -4.86 11.06
N GLU A 154 16.22 -6.02 10.77
CA GLU A 154 16.98 -7.08 10.09
C GLU A 154 17.61 -6.56 8.79
N PRO A 155 18.90 -6.84 8.56
CA PRO A 155 19.55 -6.51 7.31
C PRO A 155 18.84 -7.22 6.16
N PHE A 156 18.56 -6.49 5.09
CA PHE A 156 18.05 -7.11 3.88
C PHE A 156 18.93 -6.76 2.67
N THR A 157 18.93 -7.66 1.71
CA THR A 157 19.61 -7.46 0.43
C THR A 157 18.53 -7.25 -0.62
N GLN A 158 18.67 -6.22 -1.44
CA GLN A 158 17.75 -6.02 -2.56
C GLN A 158 17.77 -7.24 -3.48
N SER A 159 16.60 -7.73 -3.83
CA SER A 159 16.46 -8.79 -4.82
C SER A 159 16.77 -8.29 -6.23
N ALA A 160 17.01 -9.22 -7.15
CA ALA A 160 17.20 -8.86 -8.56
C ALA A 160 15.96 -8.18 -9.16
N GLU A 161 14.77 -8.51 -8.65
CA GLU A 161 13.49 -7.94 -9.03
C GLU A 161 13.37 -6.49 -8.55
N GLU A 162 13.76 -6.21 -7.31
CA GLU A 162 13.79 -4.83 -6.76
C GLU A 162 14.79 -3.97 -7.52
N GLU A 163 15.97 -4.49 -7.82
CA GLU A 163 16.96 -3.80 -8.66
C GLU A 163 16.44 -3.56 -10.08
N ALA A 164 15.65 -4.49 -10.64
CA ALA A 164 15.03 -4.31 -11.94
C ALA A 164 13.97 -3.18 -11.93
N LEU A 165 13.17 -3.08 -10.87
CA LEU A 165 12.21 -1.98 -10.69
C LEU A 165 12.91 -0.63 -10.62
N VAL A 166 14.00 -0.53 -9.85
CA VAL A 166 14.82 0.71 -9.78
C VAL A 166 15.40 1.09 -11.12
N ARG A 167 15.94 0.11 -11.86
CA ARG A 167 16.48 0.36 -13.22
C ARG A 167 15.38 0.86 -14.17
N ALA A 168 14.20 0.24 -14.14
CA ALA A 168 13.07 0.63 -14.99
C ALA A 168 12.60 2.06 -14.66
N ASP A 169 12.54 2.41 -13.37
CA ASP A 169 12.15 3.76 -12.95
C ASP A 169 13.20 4.80 -13.39
N ARG A 170 14.49 4.51 -13.19
CA ARG A 170 15.58 5.40 -13.66
C ARG A 170 15.56 5.59 -15.18
N GLN A 171 15.30 4.52 -15.94
CA GLN A 171 15.18 4.61 -17.39
C GLN A 171 14.01 5.50 -17.81
N ARG A 172 12.83 5.32 -17.19
CA ARG A 172 11.66 6.16 -17.42
C ARG A 172 11.96 7.63 -17.12
N LEU A 173 12.65 7.93 -16.02
CA LEU A 173 13.05 9.28 -15.64
C LEU A 173 13.97 9.91 -16.68
N ALA A 174 14.94 9.15 -17.16
CA ALA A 174 15.87 9.61 -18.20
C ALA A 174 15.12 9.89 -19.53
N GLU A 175 14.16 9.07 -19.90
CA GLU A 175 13.29 9.30 -21.08
C GLU A 175 12.42 10.55 -20.93
N GLU A 176 12.00 10.87 -19.70
CA GLU A 176 11.26 12.09 -19.38
C GLU A 176 12.18 13.33 -19.21
N GLY A 177 13.50 13.18 -19.34
CA GLY A 177 14.48 14.26 -19.18
C GLY A 177 14.68 14.69 -17.72
N VAL A 178 14.40 13.81 -16.77
CA VAL A 178 14.56 14.04 -15.32
C VAL A 178 15.81 13.36 -14.82
N GLU A 179 16.68 14.10 -14.16
CA GLU A 179 17.87 13.56 -13.51
C GLU A 179 17.45 12.74 -12.27
N ALA A 180 17.83 11.47 -12.23
CA ALA A 180 17.62 10.65 -11.04
C ALA A 180 18.55 11.11 -9.92
N PRO A 181 18.11 11.10 -8.63
CA PRO A 181 18.96 11.42 -7.50
C PRO A 181 20.22 10.54 -7.49
N GLY A 182 21.35 11.12 -7.24
CA GLY A 182 22.63 10.40 -7.17
C GLY A 182 22.63 9.37 -6.04
N GLU A 183 23.42 8.30 -6.17
CA GLU A 183 23.51 7.24 -5.15
C GLU A 183 23.84 7.77 -3.75
N ALA A 184 24.69 8.79 -3.65
CA ALA A 184 25.07 9.44 -2.39
C ALA A 184 23.89 10.23 -1.75
N GLU A 185 22.91 10.66 -2.52
CA GLU A 185 21.72 11.33 -2.02
C GLU A 185 20.66 10.31 -1.57
N ALA A 186 20.55 9.21 -2.29
CA ALA A 186 19.72 8.06 -1.92
C ALA A 186 20.19 7.41 -0.61
N GLU A 187 21.51 7.38 -0.34
CA GLU A 187 22.08 6.87 0.92
C GLU A 187 21.82 7.80 2.11
N ARG A 188 21.79 9.12 1.88
CA ARG A 188 21.50 10.11 2.95
C ARG A 188 20.03 10.16 3.34
N HIS A 189 19.14 9.80 2.42
CA HIS A 189 17.70 9.81 2.61
C HIS A 189 17.09 8.50 2.07
N PRO A 190 17.32 7.36 2.74
CA PRO A 190 16.89 6.04 2.26
C PRO A 190 15.39 5.94 1.96
N TRP A 191 14.58 6.82 2.52
CA TRP A 191 13.14 6.92 2.29
C TRP A 191 12.74 7.95 1.21
N GLN A 192 13.71 8.58 0.57
CA GLN A 192 13.51 9.61 -0.48
C GLN A 192 14.24 9.28 -1.78
N ALA A 193 14.66 8.02 -1.94
CA ALA A 193 15.60 7.60 -2.98
C ALA A 193 15.15 7.88 -4.42
N THR A 194 13.91 8.26 -4.65
CA THR A 194 13.44 8.67 -5.99
C THR A 194 12.28 9.66 -5.88
N ARG A 195 12.50 10.81 -5.24
CA ARG A 195 11.53 11.90 -5.29
C ARG A 195 11.78 12.74 -6.53
N ILE A 196 10.84 12.74 -7.43
CA ILE A 196 10.85 13.60 -8.61
C ILE A 196 9.91 14.77 -8.36
N GLU A 197 10.47 15.95 -8.28
CA GLU A 197 9.70 17.19 -8.28
C GLU A 197 9.31 17.51 -9.72
N GLY A 198 8.05 17.61 -10.01
CA GLY A 198 7.51 17.88 -11.34
C GLY A 198 6.50 18.99 -11.34
N GLU A 199 6.72 19.92 -12.24
CA GLU A 199 5.85 21.06 -12.52
C GLU A 199 4.48 20.64 -13.09
N ASP A 200 3.48 21.40 -12.67
CA ASP A 200 2.16 21.70 -13.26
C ASP A 200 1.52 20.70 -14.26
N ALA A 201 0.54 19.97 -13.77
CA ALA A 201 -0.56 19.47 -14.59
C ALA A 201 -1.84 20.27 -14.25
N HIS A 202 -1.91 21.52 -14.70
CA HIS A 202 -3.15 22.20 -14.97
C HIS A 202 -3.38 22.19 -16.48
N ARG A 203 -4.25 21.28 -16.94
CA ARG A 203 -5.27 21.52 -17.97
C ARG A 203 -6.26 20.38 -18.04
#